data_b8e25f0f5444891b3cc3edcc72ab11a0
#
_entry.id   b8e25f0f5444891b3cc3edcc72ab11a0
#
_cell.length_a   1.000
_cell.length_b   1.000
_cell.length_c   1.000
_cell.angle_alpha   90.00
_cell.angle_beta   90.00
_cell.angle_gamma   90.00
#
_symmetry.space_group_name_H-M   'P 1'
#
loop_
_entity.id
_entity.type
_entity.pdbx_description
1 polymer ?
#
loop_
_entity_poly.entity_id
_entity_poly.type
_entity_poly.pdbx_seq_one_letter_code
_entity_poly.pdbx_strand_id
1 'polypeptide(L)'
;PQTEAGKVLSIIDKVDNIVATFSRGLIPTGSQDPYALRRQTIGILNILLGSEWNISLRPIFKASMELLNVPAEKQDELLGQVEEFFTLRLKNIFLDREVPHHVIDLLLSNNELSVADAEGLVNALLANRIDENVELVQAYTRMYNLVKDVEYTGVNSDLLKEDAEKALFEAASKASEESLAAWEANDYAAVVAIPATLVPAINKFFEDVMVMDKD
;
A
#
# COMPACT_ATOMS: atom_id res chain seq x y z
N PRO A 1 -5.27 11.15 22.82
CA PRO A 1 -5.03 12.59 23.10
C PRO A 1 -6.01 13.46 22.31
N GLN A 2 -6.42 14.62 22.87
CA GLN A 2 -7.37 15.52 22.21
C GLN A 2 -6.69 16.66 21.45
N THR A 3 -5.42 16.95 21.76
CA THR A 3 -4.65 18.02 21.11
C THR A 3 -3.62 17.46 20.14
N GLU A 4 -3.30 18.21 19.08
CA GLU A 4 -2.28 17.81 18.10
C GLU A 4 -0.91 17.57 18.79
N ALA A 5 -0.48 18.46 19.67
CA ALA A 5 0.74 18.26 20.44
C ALA A 5 0.70 16.97 21.29
N GLY A 6 -0.44 16.66 21.90
CA GLY A 6 -0.63 15.44 22.66
C GLY A 6 -0.60 14.18 21.79
N LYS A 7 -1.13 14.24 20.55
CA LYS A 7 -1.04 13.15 19.58
C LYS A 7 0.42 12.89 19.19
N VAL A 8 1.17 13.96 18.83
CA VAL A 8 2.60 13.85 18.46
C VAL A 8 3.41 13.24 19.61
N LEU A 9 3.31 13.79 20.81
CA LEU A 9 4.01 13.27 21.98
C LEU A 9 3.65 11.81 22.27
N SER A 10 2.38 11.45 22.13
CA SER A 10 1.91 10.08 22.34
C SER A 10 2.46 9.08 21.30
N ILE A 11 2.62 9.50 20.04
CA ILE A 11 3.23 8.68 19.00
C ILE A 11 4.72 8.50 19.30
N ILE A 12 5.45 9.59 19.52
CA ILE A 12 6.91 9.56 19.74
C ILE A 12 7.25 8.70 20.97
N ASP A 13 6.58 8.92 22.09
CA ASP A 13 6.77 8.14 23.33
C ASP A 13 6.60 6.63 23.10
N LYS A 14 5.55 6.25 22.38
CA LYS A 14 5.27 4.85 22.10
C LYS A 14 6.22 4.24 21.08
N VAL A 15 6.56 4.97 20.01
CA VAL A 15 7.55 4.52 19.02
C VAL A 15 8.89 4.26 19.71
N ASP A 16 9.36 5.21 20.51
CA ASP A 16 10.63 5.08 21.23
C ASP A 16 10.64 3.84 22.13
N ASN A 17 9.57 3.63 22.90
CA ASN A 17 9.43 2.45 23.75
C ASN A 17 9.38 1.14 22.96
N ILE A 18 8.69 1.09 21.83
CA ILE A 18 8.62 -0.09 20.96
C ILE A 18 10.01 -0.38 20.37
N VAL A 19 10.65 0.60 19.75
CA VAL A 19 11.98 0.45 19.14
C VAL A 19 13.03 0.05 20.17
N ALA A 20 13.04 0.71 21.36
CA ALA A 20 13.95 0.38 22.45
C ALA A 20 13.77 -1.06 22.97
N THR A 21 12.53 -1.54 23.01
CA THR A 21 12.24 -2.91 23.49
C THR A 21 12.64 -3.95 22.45
N PHE A 22 12.30 -3.70 21.16
CA PHE A 22 12.68 -4.56 20.05
C PHE A 22 14.21 -4.63 19.86
N SER A 23 14.93 -3.52 20.00
CA SER A 23 16.40 -3.47 19.89
C SER A 23 17.12 -4.36 20.92
N ARG A 24 16.43 -4.73 22.01
CA ARG A 24 16.90 -5.67 23.04
C ARG A 24 16.42 -7.10 22.81
N GLY A 25 15.75 -7.40 21.69
CA GLY A 25 15.20 -8.71 21.38
C GLY A 25 13.97 -9.09 22.20
N LEU A 26 13.34 -8.14 22.88
CA LEU A 26 12.15 -8.37 23.72
C LEU A 26 10.85 -8.20 22.90
N ILE A 27 10.74 -9.00 21.83
CA ILE A 27 9.60 -8.98 20.91
C ILE A 27 8.44 -9.79 21.52
N PRO A 28 7.19 -9.26 21.56
CA PRO A 28 6.05 -10.00 22.08
C PRO A 28 5.77 -11.26 21.28
N THR A 29 5.69 -12.41 21.97
CA THR A 29 5.38 -13.71 21.36
C THR A 29 4.13 -14.32 21.98
N GLY A 30 3.27 -14.96 21.16
CA GLY A 30 2.05 -15.63 21.62
C GLY A 30 1.18 -14.70 22.47
N SER A 31 0.84 -15.11 23.71
CA SER A 31 0.05 -14.30 24.65
C SER A 31 0.88 -13.35 25.51
N GLN A 32 2.23 -13.45 25.47
CA GLN A 32 3.10 -12.66 26.32
C GLN A 32 3.38 -11.27 25.69
N ASP A 33 3.04 -10.24 26.44
CA ASP A 33 3.30 -8.82 26.09
C ASP A 33 3.50 -8.02 27.38
N PRO A 34 4.59 -8.27 28.11
CA PRO A 34 4.82 -7.67 29.44
C PRO A 34 4.96 -6.15 29.40
N TYR A 35 5.33 -5.58 28.25
CA TYR A 35 5.50 -4.15 28.04
C TYR A 35 4.30 -3.50 27.33
N ALA A 36 3.23 -4.25 27.08
CA ALA A 36 2.01 -3.79 26.39
C ALA A 36 2.29 -3.15 25.01
N LEU A 37 3.26 -3.67 24.27
CA LEU A 37 3.68 -3.11 22.97
C LEU A 37 2.56 -3.20 21.93
N ARG A 38 1.75 -4.28 21.95
CA ARG A 38 0.56 -4.41 21.08
C ARG A 38 -0.43 -3.27 21.31
N ARG A 39 -0.71 -2.95 22.57
CA ARG A 39 -1.60 -1.85 22.94
C ARG A 39 -1.02 -0.51 22.52
N GLN A 40 0.29 -0.32 22.67
CA GLN A 40 0.97 0.89 22.24
C GLN A 40 0.89 1.08 20.72
N THR A 41 1.14 0.02 19.94
CA THR A 41 1.01 0.04 18.48
C THR A 41 -0.41 0.37 18.05
N ILE A 42 -1.43 -0.29 18.61
CA ILE A 42 -2.84 0.02 18.32
C ILE A 42 -3.15 1.47 18.70
N GLY A 43 -2.58 1.99 19.80
CA GLY A 43 -2.73 3.39 20.19
C GLY A 43 -2.16 4.37 19.15
N ILE A 44 -1.00 4.08 18.54
CA ILE A 44 -0.42 4.87 17.47
C ILE A 44 -1.33 4.81 16.22
N LEU A 45 -1.69 3.60 15.78
CA LEU A 45 -2.53 3.38 14.61
C LEU A 45 -3.88 4.11 14.74
N ASN A 46 -4.53 4.04 15.91
CA ASN A 46 -5.79 4.75 16.14
C ASN A 46 -5.64 6.29 16.13
N ILE A 47 -4.49 6.82 16.54
CA ILE A 47 -4.22 8.26 16.42
C ILE A 47 -4.10 8.63 14.93
N LEU A 48 -3.39 7.84 14.13
CA LEU A 48 -3.19 8.11 12.72
C LEU A 48 -4.49 7.95 11.92
N LEU A 49 -5.24 6.88 12.15
CA LEU A 49 -6.55 6.63 11.52
C LEU A 49 -7.60 7.70 11.88
N GLY A 50 -7.51 8.27 13.09
CA GLY A 50 -8.39 9.35 13.54
C GLY A 50 -7.85 10.76 13.28
N SER A 51 -6.81 10.90 12.49
CA SER A 51 -6.18 12.18 12.14
C SER A 51 -6.13 12.35 10.62
N GLU A 52 -6.11 13.59 10.15
CA GLU A 52 -5.90 13.91 8.72
C GLU A 52 -4.41 13.89 8.34
N TRP A 53 -3.58 13.19 9.11
CA TRP A 53 -2.14 13.16 8.91
C TRP A 53 -1.74 12.06 7.96
N ASN A 54 -1.24 12.42 6.80
CA ASN A 54 -0.57 11.49 5.90
C ASN A 54 0.94 11.48 6.17
N ILE A 55 1.37 10.71 7.17
CA ILE A 55 2.76 10.59 7.58
C ILE A 55 3.24 9.13 7.53
N SER A 56 4.45 8.93 7.02
CA SER A 56 5.13 7.64 7.10
C SER A 56 5.75 7.44 8.48
N LEU A 57 5.56 6.27 9.07
CA LEU A 57 6.20 5.89 10.34
C LEU A 57 7.67 5.46 10.16
N ARG A 58 8.08 5.02 8.98
CA ARG A 58 9.43 4.52 8.69
C ARG A 58 10.54 5.51 9.06
N PRO A 59 10.47 6.82 8.69
CA PRO A 59 11.46 7.80 9.12
C PRO A 59 11.50 7.98 10.63
N ILE A 60 10.36 7.87 11.32
CA ILE A 60 10.26 8.02 12.78
C ILE A 60 10.93 6.82 13.46
N PHE A 61 10.72 5.60 12.97
CA PHE A 61 11.41 4.41 13.46
C PHE A 61 12.92 4.54 13.30
N LYS A 62 13.40 4.95 12.12
CA LYS A 62 14.83 5.15 11.86
C LYS A 62 15.45 6.20 12.78
N ALA A 63 14.80 7.33 12.97
CA ALA A 63 15.24 8.38 13.90
C ALA A 63 15.34 7.86 15.36
N SER A 64 14.37 7.06 15.80
CA SER A 64 14.42 6.44 17.13
C SER A 64 15.59 5.44 17.24
N MET A 65 15.85 4.63 16.20
CA MET A 65 17.00 3.71 16.18
C MET A 65 18.33 4.44 16.28
N GLU A 66 18.48 5.56 15.57
CA GLU A 66 19.67 6.43 15.64
C GLU A 66 19.89 7.01 17.03
N LEU A 67 18.83 7.57 17.64
CA LEU A 67 18.88 8.11 19.01
C LEU A 67 19.23 7.06 20.06
N LEU A 68 18.79 5.81 19.86
CA LEU A 68 19.09 4.68 20.74
C LEU A 68 20.46 4.03 20.43
N ASN A 69 21.23 4.58 19.47
CA ASN A 69 22.52 4.08 19.03
C ASN A 69 22.45 2.60 18.59
N VAL A 70 21.40 2.19 17.90
CA VAL A 70 21.30 0.86 17.30
C VAL A 70 22.38 0.70 16.23
N PRO A 71 23.22 -0.34 16.27
CA PRO A 71 24.26 -0.56 15.27
C PRO A 71 23.68 -0.62 13.85
N ALA A 72 24.36 0.02 12.89
CA ALA A 72 23.87 0.15 11.52
C ALA A 72 23.54 -1.21 10.87
N GLU A 73 24.35 -2.21 11.12
CA GLU A 73 24.15 -3.59 10.62
C GLU A 73 22.91 -4.30 11.15
N LYS A 74 22.27 -3.75 12.20
CA LYS A 74 21.03 -4.28 12.78
C LYS A 74 19.78 -3.47 12.47
N GLN A 75 19.96 -2.27 11.90
CA GLN A 75 18.83 -1.35 11.72
C GLN A 75 17.81 -1.87 10.70
N ASP A 76 18.25 -2.47 9.59
CA ASP A 76 17.32 -2.97 8.56
C ASP A 76 16.51 -4.18 9.06
N GLU A 77 17.13 -5.11 9.78
CA GLU A 77 16.42 -6.24 10.40
C GLU A 77 15.41 -5.74 11.45
N LEU A 78 15.84 -4.84 12.33
CA LEU A 78 14.98 -4.26 13.37
C LEU A 78 13.81 -3.48 12.75
N LEU A 79 14.08 -2.71 11.70
CA LEU A 79 13.04 -1.97 10.97
C LEU A 79 11.98 -2.92 10.41
N GLY A 80 12.40 -3.99 9.73
CA GLY A 80 11.49 -5.01 9.20
C GLY A 80 10.61 -5.63 10.29
N GLN A 81 11.21 -5.99 11.44
CA GLN A 81 10.47 -6.53 12.58
C GLN A 81 9.43 -5.56 13.15
N VAL A 82 9.78 -4.28 13.27
CA VAL A 82 8.87 -3.23 13.75
C VAL A 82 7.74 -3.00 12.75
N GLU A 83 8.05 -2.90 11.45
CA GLU A 83 7.06 -2.72 10.39
C GLU A 83 6.09 -3.90 10.32
N GLU A 84 6.56 -5.14 10.34
CA GLU A 84 5.71 -6.34 10.38
C GLU A 84 4.80 -6.32 11.61
N PHE A 85 5.34 -5.91 12.76
CA PHE A 85 4.56 -5.78 13.99
C PHE A 85 3.43 -4.76 13.87
N PHE A 86 3.65 -3.63 13.21
CA PHE A 86 2.62 -2.62 12.93
C PHE A 86 1.62 -3.11 11.88
N THR A 87 2.09 -3.67 10.79
CA THR A 87 1.27 -4.20 9.69
C THR A 87 0.26 -5.23 10.19
N LEU A 88 0.69 -6.15 11.05
CA LEU A 88 -0.20 -7.15 11.63
C LEU A 88 -1.32 -6.52 12.50
N ARG A 89 -1.06 -5.42 13.19
CA ARG A 89 -2.08 -4.71 13.99
C ARG A 89 -3.02 -3.91 13.11
N LEU A 90 -2.52 -3.27 12.09
CA LEU A 90 -3.34 -2.57 11.11
C LEU A 90 -4.28 -3.56 10.38
N LYS A 91 -3.75 -4.73 9.99
CA LYS A 91 -4.56 -5.84 9.45
C LYS A 91 -5.70 -6.21 10.39
N ASN A 92 -5.44 -6.39 11.68
CA ASN A 92 -6.46 -6.73 12.64
C ASN A 92 -7.52 -5.63 12.79
N ILE A 93 -7.11 -4.34 12.79
CA ILE A 93 -8.06 -3.21 12.84
C ILE A 93 -8.99 -3.24 11.62
N PHE A 94 -8.48 -3.51 10.42
CA PHE A 94 -9.31 -3.61 9.22
C PHE A 94 -10.21 -4.86 9.25
N LEU A 95 -9.73 -6.00 9.74
CA LEU A 95 -10.55 -7.19 9.93
C LEU A 95 -11.72 -6.97 10.91
N ASP A 96 -11.46 -6.27 12.01
CA ASP A 96 -12.50 -5.91 12.99
C ASP A 96 -13.56 -4.95 12.39
N ARG A 97 -13.23 -4.27 11.30
CA ARG A 97 -14.16 -3.44 10.49
C ARG A 97 -14.80 -4.20 9.32
N GLU A 98 -14.66 -5.52 9.29
CA GLU A 98 -15.22 -6.40 8.26
C GLU A 98 -14.68 -6.10 6.83
N VAL A 99 -13.48 -5.51 6.72
CA VAL A 99 -12.82 -5.34 5.41
C VAL A 99 -12.44 -6.72 4.86
N PRO A 100 -12.76 -7.04 3.58
CA PRO A 100 -12.42 -8.32 2.99
C PRO A 100 -10.92 -8.63 3.03
N HIS A 101 -10.56 -9.87 3.35
CA HIS A 101 -9.16 -10.31 3.49
C HIS A 101 -8.30 -9.98 2.25
N HIS A 102 -8.83 -10.21 1.05
CA HIS A 102 -8.09 -9.95 -0.19
C HIS A 102 -7.78 -8.47 -0.42
N VAL A 103 -8.67 -7.56 0.01
CA VAL A 103 -8.42 -6.11 -0.03
C VAL A 103 -7.30 -5.74 0.93
N ILE A 104 -7.33 -6.28 2.15
CA ILE A 104 -6.30 -6.03 3.16
C ILE A 104 -4.94 -6.56 2.67
N ASP A 105 -4.89 -7.79 2.17
CA ASP A 105 -3.65 -8.42 1.72
C ASP A 105 -3.05 -7.68 0.52
N LEU A 106 -3.88 -7.18 -0.41
CA LEU A 106 -3.46 -6.34 -1.52
C LEU A 106 -2.78 -5.05 -1.04
N LEU A 107 -3.43 -4.33 -0.13
CA LEU A 107 -2.94 -3.03 0.35
C LEU A 107 -1.70 -3.17 1.23
N LEU A 108 -1.70 -4.12 2.14
CA LEU A 108 -0.59 -4.32 3.08
C LEU A 108 0.61 -5.08 2.50
N SER A 109 0.53 -5.54 1.24
CA SER A 109 1.69 -6.03 0.50
C SER A 109 2.67 -4.92 0.11
N ASN A 110 2.20 -3.67 0.06
CA ASN A 110 3.04 -2.49 -0.17
C ASN A 110 3.41 -1.81 1.16
N ASN A 111 4.63 -2.05 1.63
CA ASN A 111 5.15 -1.51 2.88
C ASN A 111 5.44 0.00 2.85
N GLU A 112 5.27 0.66 1.70
CA GLU A 112 5.51 2.10 1.55
C GLU A 112 4.27 2.94 1.84
N LEU A 113 3.08 2.32 1.90
CA LEU A 113 1.85 3.02 2.22
C LEU A 113 1.86 3.56 3.64
N SER A 114 1.45 4.82 3.80
CA SER A 114 1.11 5.35 5.11
C SER A 114 -0.18 4.72 5.65
N VAL A 115 -0.44 4.89 6.95
CA VAL A 115 -1.71 4.45 7.55
C VAL A 115 -2.90 5.20 6.94
N ALA A 116 -2.72 6.48 6.59
CA ALA A 116 -3.75 7.30 5.95
C ALA A 116 -4.04 6.84 4.51
N ASP A 117 -2.98 6.51 3.73
CA ASP A 117 -3.14 5.97 2.39
C ASP A 117 -3.90 4.63 2.43
N ALA A 118 -3.52 3.73 3.34
CA ALA A 118 -4.20 2.45 3.51
C ALA A 118 -5.69 2.62 3.87
N GLU A 119 -6.01 3.54 4.79
CA GLU A 119 -7.39 3.87 5.16
C GLU A 119 -8.18 4.47 3.99
N GLY A 120 -7.58 5.43 3.27
CA GLY A 120 -8.20 6.08 2.11
C GLY A 120 -8.50 5.08 1.00
N LEU A 121 -7.56 4.21 0.68
CA LEU A 121 -7.73 3.15 -0.32
C LEU A 121 -8.77 2.10 0.10
N VAL A 122 -8.77 1.65 1.37
CA VAL A 122 -9.81 0.74 1.88
C VAL A 122 -11.19 1.34 1.67
N ASN A 123 -11.39 2.59 2.11
CA ASN A 123 -12.68 3.26 1.99
C ASN A 123 -13.10 3.42 0.53
N ALA A 124 -12.17 3.79 -0.36
CA ALA A 124 -12.43 3.94 -1.79
C ALA A 124 -12.78 2.60 -2.46
N LEU A 125 -12.05 1.53 -2.17
CA LEU A 125 -12.30 0.19 -2.71
C LEU A 125 -13.66 -0.35 -2.29
N LEU A 126 -14.02 -0.21 -1.01
CA LEU A 126 -15.32 -0.63 -0.50
C LEU A 126 -16.47 0.19 -1.10
N ALA A 127 -16.32 1.51 -1.19
CA ALA A 127 -17.35 2.39 -1.75
C ALA A 127 -17.61 2.11 -3.24
N ASN A 128 -16.59 1.80 -4.01
CA ASN A 128 -16.69 1.54 -5.45
C ASN A 128 -16.95 0.07 -5.79
N ARG A 129 -16.93 -0.84 -4.81
CA ARG A 129 -17.16 -2.28 -5.00
C ARG A 129 -16.33 -2.85 -6.17
N ILE A 130 -15.08 -2.45 -6.24
CA ILE A 130 -14.17 -2.81 -7.35
C ILE A 130 -13.96 -4.33 -7.44
N ASP A 131 -13.93 -5.01 -6.32
CA ASP A 131 -13.82 -6.46 -6.20
C ASP A 131 -15.01 -7.23 -6.81
N GLU A 132 -16.17 -6.58 -6.95
CA GLU A 132 -17.36 -7.14 -7.60
C GLU A 132 -17.42 -6.85 -9.12
N ASN A 133 -16.51 -6.02 -9.63
CA ASN A 133 -16.46 -5.70 -11.06
C ASN A 133 -15.75 -6.82 -11.84
N VAL A 134 -16.54 -7.80 -12.26
CA VAL A 134 -16.05 -9.01 -12.97
C VAL A 134 -15.29 -8.65 -14.26
N GLU A 135 -15.75 -7.67 -15.02
CA GLU A 135 -15.13 -7.26 -16.29
C GLU A 135 -13.74 -6.65 -16.05
N LEU A 136 -13.62 -5.80 -15.03
CA LEU A 136 -12.33 -5.24 -14.61
C LEU A 136 -11.35 -6.34 -14.19
N VAL A 137 -11.79 -7.24 -13.31
CA VAL A 137 -10.95 -8.35 -12.83
C VAL A 137 -10.49 -9.23 -13.98
N GLN A 138 -11.37 -9.58 -14.93
CA GLN A 138 -11.03 -10.39 -16.09
C GLN A 138 -10.03 -9.68 -17.02
N ALA A 139 -10.24 -8.39 -17.31
CA ALA A 139 -9.34 -7.62 -18.17
C ALA A 139 -7.92 -7.58 -17.58
N TYR A 140 -7.80 -7.21 -16.30
CA TYR A 140 -6.51 -7.14 -15.63
C TYR A 140 -5.85 -8.51 -15.40
N THR A 141 -6.63 -9.56 -15.16
CA THR A 141 -6.09 -10.93 -15.07
C THR A 141 -5.45 -11.36 -16.40
N ARG A 142 -6.06 -11.04 -17.55
CA ARG A 142 -5.46 -11.32 -18.86
C ARG A 142 -4.16 -10.55 -19.05
N MET A 143 -4.13 -9.27 -18.74
CA MET A 143 -2.90 -8.46 -18.80
C MET A 143 -1.81 -9.01 -17.87
N TYR A 144 -2.15 -9.31 -16.62
CA TYR A 144 -1.20 -9.89 -15.67
C TYR A 144 -0.59 -11.19 -16.16
N ASN A 145 -1.41 -12.12 -16.69
CA ASN A 145 -0.91 -13.39 -17.23
C ASN A 145 0.03 -13.23 -18.43
N LEU A 146 -0.10 -12.12 -19.16
CA LEU A 146 0.78 -11.81 -20.29
C LEU A 146 2.16 -11.32 -19.81
N VAL A 147 2.22 -10.56 -18.70
CA VAL A 147 3.44 -9.86 -18.29
C VAL A 147 4.11 -10.42 -17.03
N LYS A 148 3.47 -11.33 -16.30
CA LYS A 148 3.94 -11.83 -14.99
C LYS A 148 5.35 -12.44 -14.99
N ASP A 149 5.79 -12.97 -16.14
CA ASP A 149 7.09 -13.61 -16.30
C ASP A 149 8.04 -12.75 -17.17
N VAL A 150 7.67 -11.49 -17.46
CA VAL A 150 8.44 -10.56 -18.30
C VAL A 150 9.07 -9.48 -17.45
N GLU A 151 10.38 -9.27 -17.61
CA GLU A 151 11.06 -8.14 -17.00
C GLU A 151 10.71 -6.85 -17.75
N TYR A 152 10.23 -5.84 -17.01
CA TYR A 152 9.83 -4.57 -17.60
C TYR A 152 11.07 -3.74 -17.99
N THR A 153 11.21 -3.48 -19.29
CA THR A 153 12.32 -2.68 -19.86
C THR A 153 11.87 -1.33 -20.44
N GLY A 154 10.61 -0.95 -20.21
CA GLY A 154 9.98 0.21 -20.83
C GLY A 154 9.22 -0.16 -22.12
N VAL A 155 8.43 0.79 -22.61
CA VAL A 155 7.69 0.66 -23.88
C VAL A 155 8.38 1.46 -24.96
N ASN A 156 8.74 0.80 -26.07
CA ASN A 156 9.20 1.48 -27.28
C ASN A 156 8.00 1.72 -28.20
N SER A 157 7.51 2.96 -28.24
CA SER A 157 6.34 3.35 -29.05
C SER A 157 6.52 3.11 -30.55
N ASP A 158 7.77 3.09 -31.07
CA ASP A 158 8.05 2.86 -32.48
C ASP A 158 7.75 1.40 -32.92
N LEU A 159 7.63 0.49 -31.95
CA LEU A 159 7.28 -0.91 -32.20
C LEU A 159 5.78 -1.17 -32.24
N LEU A 160 4.96 -0.22 -31.82
CA LEU A 160 3.51 -0.35 -31.84
C LEU A 160 2.98 -0.21 -33.27
N LYS A 161 2.54 -1.32 -33.85
CA LYS A 161 2.08 -1.39 -35.26
C LYS A 161 0.58 -1.20 -35.36
N GLU A 162 -0.16 -1.93 -34.55
CA GLU A 162 -1.61 -1.99 -34.60
C GLU A 162 -2.27 -0.78 -33.91
N ASP A 163 -3.43 -0.37 -34.44
CA ASP A 163 -4.18 0.77 -33.86
C ASP A 163 -4.63 0.48 -32.42
N ALA A 164 -4.95 -0.76 -32.10
CA ALA A 164 -5.34 -1.17 -30.75
C ALA A 164 -4.17 -1.11 -29.75
N GLU A 165 -2.92 -1.40 -30.17
CA GLU A 165 -1.72 -1.23 -29.36
C GLU A 165 -1.48 0.24 -29.00
N LYS A 166 -1.58 1.12 -30.02
CA LYS A 166 -1.41 2.57 -29.85
C LYS A 166 -2.48 3.14 -28.93
N ALA A 167 -3.74 2.75 -29.14
CA ALA A 167 -4.86 3.19 -28.34
C ALA A 167 -4.72 2.74 -26.87
N LEU A 168 -4.28 1.51 -26.62
CA LEU A 168 -4.02 1.03 -25.25
C LEU A 168 -2.85 1.80 -24.61
N PHE A 169 -1.77 2.04 -25.34
CA PHE A 169 -0.62 2.80 -24.85
C PHE A 169 -1.01 4.25 -24.48
N GLU A 170 -1.76 4.94 -25.34
CA GLU A 170 -2.25 6.29 -25.07
C GLU A 170 -3.18 6.33 -23.85
N ALA A 171 -4.13 5.38 -23.78
CA ALA A 171 -5.04 5.27 -22.65
C ALA A 171 -4.28 4.98 -21.34
N ALA A 172 -3.31 4.06 -21.36
CA ALA A 172 -2.50 3.73 -20.19
C ALA A 172 -1.61 4.90 -19.74
N SER A 173 -1.01 5.64 -20.69
CA SER A 173 -0.21 6.82 -20.39
C SER A 173 -1.05 7.90 -19.71
N LYS A 174 -2.23 8.19 -20.26
CA LYS A 174 -3.17 9.13 -19.66
C LYS A 174 -3.63 8.69 -18.27
N ALA A 175 -4.01 7.43 -18.11
CA ALA A 175 -4.42 6.87 -16.82
C ALA A 175 -3.30 6.94 -15.79
N SER A 176 -2.04 6.76 -16.20
CA SER A 176 -0.87 6.89 -15.32
C SER A 176 -0.71 8.32 -14.80
N GLU A 177 -0.83 9.32 -15.69
CA GLU A 177 -0.76 10.75 -15.31
C GLU A 177 -1.91 11.13 -14.37
N GLU A 178 -3.13 10.72 -14.70
CA GLU A 178 -4.33 10.97 -13.88
C GLU A 178 -4.23 10.29 -12.51
N SER A 179 -3.71 9.05 -12.46
CA SER A 179 -3.51 8.32 -11.20
C SER A 179 -2.47 9.00 -10.31
N LEU A 180 -1.38 9.49 -10.89
CA LEU A 180 -0.37 10.23 -10.14
C LEU A 180 -0.93 11.53 -9.56
N ALA A 181 -1.65 12.31 -10.37
CA ALA A 181 -2.29 13.55 -9.92
C ALA A 181 -3.33 13.29 -8.82
N ALA A 182 -4.15 12.24 -8.97
CA ALA A 182 -5.12 11.83 -7.95
C ALA A 182 -4.44 11.40 -6.65
N TRP A 183 -3.33 10.65 -6.76
CA TRP A 183 -2.53 10.24 -5.61
C TRP A 183 -1.95 11.43 -4.84
N GLU A 184 -1.33 12.38 -5.55
CA GLU A 184 -0.77 13.60 -4.96
C GLU A 184 -1.85 14.47 -4.28
N ALA A 185 -3.09 14.41 -4.81
CA ALA A 185 -4.25 15.09 -4.23
C ALA A 185 -4.91 14.32 -3.07
N ASN A 186 -4.45 13.11 -2.73
CA ASN A 186 -5.11 12.16 -1.82
C ASN A 186 -6.56 11.82 -2.25
N ASP A 187 -6.85 11.89 -3.55
CA ASP A 187 -8.15 11.48 -4.12
C ASP A 187 -8.14 9.96 -4.39
N TYR A 188 -8.26 9.19 -3.32
CA TYR A 188 -8.25 7.72 -3.41
C TYR A 188 -9.44 7.17 -4.19
N ALA A 189 -10.55 7.89 -4.24
CA ALA A 189 -11.70 7.49 -5.04
C ALA A 189 -11.36 7.52 -6.54
N ALA A 190 -10.69 8.57 -7.01
CA ALA A 190 -10.20 8.66 -8.38
C ALA A 190 -9.11 7.59 -8.65
N VAL A 191 -8.14 7.41 -7.75
CA VAL A 191 -7.08 6.37 -7.88
C VAL A 191 -7.69 5.00 -8.11
N VAL A 192 -8.72 4.64 -7.37
CA VAL A 192 -9.40 3.34 -7.47
C VAL A 192 -10.28 3.23 -8.72
N ALA A 193 -10.88 4.35 -9.19
CA ALA A 193 -11.77 4.34 -10.34
C ALA A 193 -11.04 4.34 -11.70
N ILE A 194 -9.87 4.98 -11.79
CA ILE A 194 -9.11 5.15 -13.05
C ILE A 194 -8.83 3.81 -13.76
N PRO A 195 -8.40 2.71 -13.09
CA PRO A 195 -8.17 1.43 -13.73
C PRO A 195 -9.36 0.89 -14.55
N ALA A 196 -10.59 1.17 -14.13
CA ALA A 196 -11.77 0.73 -14.85
C ALA A 196 -11.92 1.43 -16.23
N THR A 197 -11.35 2.61 -16.40
CA THR A 197 -11.38 3.34 -17.68
C THR A 197 -10.55 2.66 -18.78
N LEU A 198 -9.60 1.81 -18.41
CA LEU A 198 -8.75 1.07 -19.35
C LEU A 198 -9.42 -0.21 -19.90
N VAL A 199 -10.46 -0.70 -19.26
CA VAL A 199 -11.10 -1.98 -19.63
C VAL A 199 -11.50 -2.05 -21.12
N PRO A 200 -12.13 -1.02 -21.71
CA PRO A 200 -12.47 -1.05 -23.14
C PRO A 200 -11.24 -1.16 -24.05
N ALA A 201 -10.16 -0.43 -23.75
CA ALA A 201 -8.92 -0.47 -24.53
C ALA A 201 -8.20 -1.82 -24.38
N ILE A 202 -8.19 -2.38 -23.16
CA ILE A 202 -7.65 -3.72 -22.90
C ILE A 202 -8.43 -4.78 -23.67
N ASN A 203 -9.76 -4.75 -23.64
CA ASN A 203 -10.59 -5.71 -24.37
C ASN A 203 -10.32 -5.62 -25.86
N LYS A 204 -10.32 -4.41 -26.42
CA LYS A 204 -10.05 -4.18 -27.84
C LYS A 204 -8.66 -4.66 -28.25
N PHE A 205 -7.63 -4.45 -27.43
CA PHE A 205 -6.29 -4.98 -27.67
C PHE A 205 -6.29 -6.50 -27.83
N PHE A 206 -6.96 -7.23 -26.93
CA PHE A 206 -7.04 -8.69 -27.01
C PHE A 206 -7.96 -9.22 -28.11
N GLU A 207 -8.83 -8.41 -28.69
CA GLU A 207 -9.64 -8.75 -29.85
C GLU A 207 -8.89 -8.57 -31.16
N ASP A 208 -8.12 -7.48 -31.29
CA ASP A 208 -7.53 -7.06 -32.56
C ASP A 208 -6.06 -7.49 -32.70
N VAL A 209 -5.34 -7.73 -31.59
CA VAL A 209 -3.91 -8.05 -31.61
C VAL A 209 -3.67 -9.52 -31.27
N MET A 210 -2.94 -10.21 -32.15
CA MET A 210 -2.50 -11.59 -31.88
C MET A 210 -1.30 -11.54 -30.91
N VAL A 211 -1.57 -11.78 -29.65
CA VAL A 211 -0.57 -11.72 -28.58
C VAL A 211 0.32 -12.95 -28.65
N MET A 212 1.64 -12.80 -28.49
CA MET A 212 2.66 -13.85 -28.56
C MET A 212 2.90 -14.42 -29.98
N ASP A 213 2.73 -13.61 -31.01
CA ASP A 213 3.20 -14.00 -32.34
C ASP A 213 4.72 -14.10 -32.36
N LYS A 214 5.22 -15.06 -33.18
CA LYS A 214 6.67 -15.30 -33.29
C LYS A 214 7.27 -14.32 -34.30
N ASP A 215 7.58 -13.12 -33.93
CA ASP A 215 8.46 -12.22 -34.67
C ASP A 215 9.84 -12.14 -34.01
#